data_67920ad5c5f5da6a46309c9e62840a96
#
_entry.id   67920ad5c5f5da6a46309c9e62840a96
#
_cell.length_a   1.000
_cell.length_b   1.000
_cell.length_c   1.000
_cell.angle_alpha   90.00
_cell.angle_beta   90.00
_cell.angle_gamma   90.00
#
_symmetry.space_group_name_H-M   'P 1'
#
loop_
_entity.id
_entity.type
_entity.pdbx_description
1 polymer ?
#
loop_
_entity_poly.entity_id
_entity_poly.type
_entity_poly.pdbx_seq_one_letter_code
_entity_poly.pdbx_strand_id
1 'polypeptide(L)'
;SYEAALKSIAKIEHPGTRIMEAKQKILFRLGTQAFANARFQEALELFNQSLAVGQYNQATKADAYFWRGESNYRLDRFPQAGNDYRLYLEFATSKNGQEYGLALYNLGYTYFKQKNYGNAGTWFTRFVDRGSINERTMQADAYNRIGDCNFYDRRFEQARQDYARAVEIDPSLGDYSLYQEAFVRGLQRDYNGKVQTLNRLISDYPESQYMDDALYEQGRAFVQMEDNANAIARFNILVKKFPESNVARRAANEIGLLYYQDDKYPEAIQAYKQVIAGYPGSEEARLAQRDLKSIYIDLNKVDEYANFASTIPGGANFDVNERDSLTYVAAERVYMRGEVAEARNSFTRYLQTFPEGAFSLNANYYIGLIDYNQKAYESAARHLDKVLEYPNNKYSEDAMLMGAEMAYTAKDYEKALHIYKQLKDKAASMERRRLAKTGMLRSAHMLGNEEEIIFAATDLLADTKLAPELSNEAHYYRAKAYLDAGKTDGA
;
A
#
# COMPACT_ATOMS: atom_id res chain seq x y z
N SER A 1 39.20 30.82 46.03
CA SER A 1 38.33 29.84 45.30
C SER A 1 37.12 29.60 46.18
N TYR A 2 35.97 29.35 45.55
CA TYR A 2 34.71 29.01 46.23
C TYR A 2 34.83 27.73 47.07
N GLU A 3 35.63 26.77 46.66
CA GLU A 3 35.92 25.53 47.40
C GLU A 3 36.66 25.80 48.71
N ALA A 4 37.66 26.72 48.68
CA ALA A 4 38.40 27.12 49.88
C ALA A 4 37.45 27.80 50.88
N ALA A 5 36.56 28.66 50.39
CA ALA A 5 35.57 29.33 51.25
C ALA A 5 34.59 28.28 51.88
N LEU A 6 34.14 27.26 51.18
CA LEU A 6 33.31 26.19 51.75
C LEU A 6 34.04 25.38 52.82
N LYS A 7 35.35 25.08 52.61
CA LYS A 7 36.23 24.42 53.62
C LYS A 7 36.35 25.23 54.85
N SER A 8 36.47 26.58 54.73
CA SER A 8 36.58 27.50 55.90
C SER A 8 35.23 27.56 56.64
N ILE A 9 34.13 27.69 55.95
CA ILE A 9 32.75 27.70 56.52
C ILE A 9 32.44 26.38 57.27
N ALA A 10 32.90 25.24 56.77
CA ALA A 10 32.72 23.96 57.43
C ALA A 10 33.37 23.80 58.80
N LYS A 11 34.33 24.64 59.09
CA LYS A 11 35.06 24.70 60.41
C LYS A 11 34.35 25.55 61.45
N ILE A 12 33.31 26.27 61.12
CA ILE A 12 32.59 27.15 62.04
C ILE A 12 31.45 26.35 62.69
N GLU A 13 31.52 26.17 64.01
CA GLU A 13 30.55 25.37 64.77
C GLU A 13 29.14 25.98 64.77
N HIS A 14 29.02 27.31 64.86
CA HIS A 14 27.73 28.02 64.85
C HIS A 14 27.75 29.16 63.83
N PRO A 15 27.58 28.87 62.52
CA PRO A 15 27.60 29.87 61.47
C PRO A 15 26.38 30.78 61.56
N GLY A 16 26.58 32.08 61.61
CA GLY A 16 25.50 33.07 61.58
C GLY A 16 24.87 33.18 60.23
N THR A 17 23.68 33.84 60.15
CA THR A 17 22.86 33.98 59.00
C THR A 17 23.59 34.41 57.72
N ARG A 18 24.46 35.41 57.80
CA ARG A 18 25.29 35.89 56.67
C ARG A 18 26.25 34.84 56.13
N ILE A 19 26.82 33.99 57.00
CA ILE A 19 27.69 32.89 56.60
C ILE A 19 26.88 31.77 55.89
N MET A 20 25.71 31.45 56.39
CA MET A 20 24.85 30.46 55.78
C MET A 20 24.30 30.95 54.43
N GLU A 21 23.94 32.24 54.30
CA GLU A 21 23.59 32.84 53.03
C GLU A 21 24.78 32.79 52.04
N ALA A 22 25.98 33.10 52.47
CA ALA A 22 27.17 32.97 51.65
C ALA A 22 27.43 31.52 51.21
N LYS A 23 27.25 30.54 52.11
CA LYS A 23 27.36 29.10 51.79
C LYS A 23 26.35 28.69 50.71
N GLN A 24 25.10 29.12 50.87
CA GLN A 24 24.04 28.83 49.88
C GLN A 24 24.43 29.39 48.49
N LYS A 25 24.86 30.66 48.43
CA LYS A 25 25.27 31.30 47.16
C LYS A 25 26.51 30.65 46.54
N ILE A 26 27.51 30.25 47.33
CA ILE A 26 28.73 29.59 46.85
C ILE A 26 28.38 28.24 46.23
N LEU A 27 27.59 27.40 46.90
CA LEU A 27 27.14 26.10 46.36
C LEU A 27 26.35 26.25 45.06
N PHE A 28 25.46 27.26 45.01
CA PHE A 28 24.74 27.59 43.79
C PHE A 28 25.69 27.98 42.65
N ARG A 29 26.66 28.84 42.89
CA ARG A 29 27.65 29.26 41.89
C ARG A 29 28.54 28.12 41.39
N LEU A 30 28.96 27.22 42.27
CA LEU A 30 29.67 26.00 41.87
C LEU A 30 28.77 25.08 41.02
N GLY A 31 27.49 24.96 41.37
CA GLY A 31 26.51 24.22 40.59
C GLY A 31 26.33 24.80 39.18
N THR A 32 26.19 26.12 39.04
CA THR A 32 26.09 26.78 37.72
C THR A 32 27.39 26.63 36.91
N GLN A 33 28.55 26.63 37.54
CA GLN A 33 29.84 26.38 36.89
C GLN A 33 29.96 24.93 36.41
N ALA A 34 29.54 23.96 37.22
CA ALA A 34 29.48 22.55 36.82
C ALA A 34 28.53 22.35 35.65
N PHE A 35 27.35 22.97 35.68
CA PHE A 35 26.37 22.94 34.58
C PHE A 35 26.96 23.50 33.27
N ALA A 36 27.61 24.68 33.32
CA ALA A 36 28.25 25.30 32.17
C ALA A 36 29.33 24.41 31.53
N ASN A 37 29.96 23.56 32.33
CA ASN A 37 30.96 22.57 31.90
C ASN A 37 30.32 21.20 31.54
N ALA A 38 29.00 21.14 31.36
CA ALA A 38 28.23 19.94 31.03
C ALA A 38 28.36 18.78 32.06
N ARG A 39 28.81 19.11 33.31
CA ARG A 39 28.88 18.16 34.42
C ARG A 39 27.55 18.15 35.18
N PHE A 40 26.47 17.68 34.50
CA PHE A 40 25.09 17.83 35.00
C PHE A 40 24.81 17.07 36.30
N GLN A 41 25.43 15.91 36.51
CA GLN A 41 25.24 15.15 37.74
C GLN A 41 25.89 15.88 38.92
N GLU A 42 27.09 16.43 38.75
CA GLU A 42 27.77 17.23 39.77
C GLU A 42 26.97 18.53 40.06
N ALA A 43 26.49 19.19 39.01
CA ALA A 43 25.63 20.36 39.14
C ALA A 43 24.40 20.08 40.01
N LEU A 44 23.73 18.94 39.73
CA LEU A 44 22.56 18.51 40.49
C LEU A 44 22.87 18.31 41.97
N GLU A 45 24.00 17.69 42.31
CA GLU A 45 24.43 17.50 43.69
C GLU A 45 24.69 18.80 44.40
N LEU A 46 25.36 19.75 43.73
CA LEU A 46 25.65 21.09 44.28
C LEU A 46 24.37 21.92 44.45
N PHE A 47 23.40 21.85 43.52
CA PHE A 47 22.12 22.49 43.73
C PHE A 47 21.32 21.86 44.87
N ASN A 48 21.38 20.56 45.05
CA ASN A 48 20.81 19.87 46.21
C ASN A 48 21.40 20.38 47.52
N GLN A 49 22.73 20.52 47.58
CA GLN A 49 23.41 21.05 48.74
C GLN A 49 23.02 22.51 49.00
N SER A 50 22.92 23.36 47.95
CA SER A 50 22.49 24.75 48.10
C SER A 50 21.05 24.83 48.64
N LEU A 51 20.13 24.01 48.14
CA LEU A 51 18.78 23.95 48.65
C LEU A 51 18.67 23.42 50.06
N ALA A 52 19.53 22.48 50.46
CA ALA A 52 19.59 21.91 51.80
C ALA A 52 20.09 22.93 52.85
N VAL A 53 20.84 23.96 52.46
CA VAL A 53 21.24 25.04 53.37
C VAL A 53 20.03 25.78 53.97
N GLY A 54 18.93 25.88 53.18
CA GLY A 54 17.66 26.42 53.69
C GLY A 54 17.23 27.73 53.04
N GLN A 55 16.64 28.64 53.83
CA GLN A 55 15.89 29.80 53.35
C GLN A 55 16.60 31.13 53.55
N TYR A 56 17.91 31.13 53.57
CA TYR A 56 18.68 32.33 53.84
C TYR A 56 18.64 33.37 52.69
N ASN A 57 18.53 32.88 51.45
CA ASN A 57 18.36 33.74 50.30
C ASN A 57 17.31 33.14 49.37
N GLN A 58 16.13 33.76 49.28
CA GLN A 58 14.98 33.27 48.51
C GLN A 58 15.24 33.28 47.00
N ALA A 59 15.93 34.29 46.48
CA ALA A 59 16.28 34.34 45.07
C ALA A 59 17.21 33.18 44.69
N THR A 60 18.29 32.96 45.46
CA THR A 60 19.18 31.82 45.22
C THR A 60 18.47 30.48 45.36
N LYS A 61 17.51 30.37 46.28
CA LYS A 61 16.68 29.15 46.40
C LYS A 61 15.86 28.91 45.15
N ALA A 62 15.19 29.94 44.66
CA ALA A 62 14.41 29.82 43.44
C ALA A 62 15.29 29.45 42.25
N ASP A 63 16.39 30.16 42.03
CA ASP A 63 17.31 29.89 40.94
C ASP A 63 17.91 28.48 41.04
N ALA A 64 18.17 27.97 42.24
CA ALA A 64 18.66 26.60 42.45
C ALA A 64 17.63 25.55 41.99
N TYR A 65 16.33 25.78 42.20
CA TYR A 65 15.29 24.92 41.62
C TYR A 65 15.29 24.96 40.09
N PHE A 66 15.41 26.15 39.50
CA PHE A 66 15.47 26.30 38.04
C PHE A 66 16.65 25.49 37.44
N TRP A 67 17.85 25.74 37.91
CA TRP A 67 19.06 25.08 37.39
C TRP A 67 19.16 23.61 37.75
N ARG A 68 18.54 23.18 38.85
CA ARG A 68 18.40 21.76 39.15
C ARG A 68 17.41 21.10 38.17
N GLY A 69 16.34 21.79 37.81
CA GLY A 69 15.40 21.37 36.76
C GLY A 69 16.10 21.24 35.42
N GLU A 70 16.94 22.21 35.02
CA GLU A 70 17.75 22.14 33.81
C GLU A 70 18.70 20.93 33.83
N SER A 71 19.36 20.68 34.98
CA SER A 71 20.23 19.53 35.14
C SER A 71 19.51 18.20 35.01
N ASN A 72 18.34 18.09 35.65
CA ASN A 72 17.47 16.92 35.52
C ASN A 72 16.97 16.72 34.06
N TYR A 73 16.62 17.80 33.36
CA TYR A 73 16.18 17.73 31.95
C TYR A 73 17.32 17.22 31.05
N ARG A 74 18.56 17.69 31.24
CA ARG A 74 19.76 17.22 30.50
C ARG A 74 20.13 15.77 30.80
N LEU A 75 19.68 15.23 31.92
CA LEU A 75 19.83 13.83 32.33
C LEU A 75 18.59 12.96 31.98
N ASP A 76 17.69 13.47 31.16
CA ASP A 76 16.42 12.82 30.78
C ASP A 76 15.51 12.46 31.98
N ARG A 77 15.69 13.12 33.11
CA ARG A 77 14.87 12.96 34.32
C ARG A 77 13.69 13.92 34.29
N PHE A 78 12.83 13.74 33.31
CA PHE A 78 11.73 14.68 33.02
C PHE A 78 10.74 14.88 34.19
N PRO A 79 10.28 13.84 34.93
CA PRO A 79 9.42 14.05 36.09
C PRO A 79 10.06 14.95 37.17
N GLN A 80 11.34 14.76 37.47
CA GLN A 80 12.08 15.57 38.42
C GLN A 80 12.26 16.99 37.92
N ALA A 81 12.64 17.15 36.65
CA ALA A 81 12.74 18.45 36.00
C ALA A 81 11.43 19.25 36.12
N GLY A 82 10.31 18.60 35.78
CA GLY A 82 8.99 19.23 35.88
C GLY A 82 8.60 19.65 37.28
N ASN A 83 8.99 18.88 38.31
CA ASN A 83 8.79 19.26 39.69
C ASN A 83 9.63 20.50 40.06
N ASP A 84 10.90 20.51 39.65
CA ASP A 84 11.80 21.60 39.94
C ASP A 84 11.39 22.91 39.26
N TYR A 85 10.94 22.89 38.00
CA TYR A 85 10.41 24.09 37.33
C TYR A 85 9.14 24.61 38.03
N ARG A 86 8.25 23.74 38.52
CA ARG A 86 7.07 24.17 39.28
C ARG A 86 7.47 24.84 40.58
N LEU A 87 8.46 24.30 41.31
CA LEU A 87 8.97 24.91 42.53
C LEU A 87 9.63 26.27 42.24
N TYR A 88 10.36 26.38 41.11
CA TYR A 88 10.89 27.69 40.70
C TYR A 88 9.75 28.69 40.48
N LEU A 89 8.70 28.32 39.73
CA LEU A 89 7.53 29.19 39.44
C LEU A 89 6.80 29.61 40.74
N GLU A 90 6.79 28.75 41.76
CA GLU A 90 6.21 29.04 43.05
C GLU A 90 7.06 30.05 43.85
N PHE A 91 8.41 29.89 43.89
CA PHE A 91 9.34 30.68 44.70
C PHE A 91 9.97 31.86 43.97
N ALA A 92 9.72 32.02 42.65
CA ALA A 92 10.32 33.11 41.88
C ALA A 92 9.93 34.47 42.41
N THR A 93 10.94 35.33 42.59
CA THR A 93 10.78 36.69 43.13
C THR A 93 10.18 37.69 42.14
N SER A 94 10.26 37.37 40.82
CA SER A 94 9.65 38.14 39.73
C SER A 94 8.97 37.23 38.77
N LYS A 95 7.69 37.50 38.48
CA LYS A 95 6.90 36.77 37.48
C LYS A 95 6.99 37.39 36.08
N ASN A 96 7.61 38.55 35.97
CA ASN A 96 7.76 39.28 34.70
C ASN A 96 9.15 39.08 34.06
N GLY A 97 10.06 38.41 34.76
CA GLY A 97 11.43 38.17 34.29
C GLY A 97 11.47 37.16 33.12
N GLN A 98 12.55 37.22 32.36
CA GLN A 98 12.82 36.32 31.26
C GLN A 98 12.90 34.86 31.75
N GLU A 99 13.52 34.65 32.91
CA GLU A 99 13.70 33.32 33.51
C GLU A 99 12.38 32.68 33.88
N TYR A 100 11.40 33.49 34.30
CA TYR A 100 10.04 32.98 34.59
C TYR A 100 9.36 32.45 33.30
N GLY A 101 9.51 33.19 32.18
CA GLY A 101 9.05 32.74 30.85
C GLY A 101 9.74 31.46 30.42
N LEU A 102 11.07 31.40 30.58
CA LEU A 102 11.84 30.22 30.23
C LEU A 102 11.46 28.99 31.07
N ALA A 103 11.10 29.16 32.35
CA ALA A 103 10.60 28.06 33.18
C ALA A 103 9.25 27.52 32.71
N LEU A 104 8.34 28.40 32.30
CA LEU A 104 7.04 27.97 31.69
C LEU A 104 7.24 27.18 30.40
N TYR A 105 8.13 27.69 29.56
CA TYR A 105 8.46 27.05 28.27
C TYR A 105 9.13 25.68 28.46
N ASN A 106 10.14 25.59 29.33
CA ASN A 106 10.84 24.36 29.66
C ASN A 106 9.94 23.33 30.33
N LEU A 107 8.99 23.78 31.17
CA LEU A 107 8.01 22.91 31.78
C LEU A 107 7.06 22.33 30.70
N GLY A 108 6.69 23.14 29.71
CA GLY A 108 5.97 22.67 28.53
C GLY A 108 6.71 21.53 27.81
N TYR A 109 7.98 21.75 27.52
CA TYR A 109 8.84 20.70 26.91
C TYR A 109 9.01 19.47 27.79
N THR A 110 9.11 19.65 29.11
CA THR A 110 9.25 18.54 30.06
C THR A 110 8.04 17.60 29.97
N TYR A 111 6.83 18.12 29.90
CA TYR A 111 5.62 17.33 29.69
C TYR A 111 5.54 16.77 28.27
N PHE A 112 5.97 17.53 27.27
CA PHE A 112 5.98 17.09 25.87
C PHE A 112 6.87 15.85 25.69
N LYS A 113 8.08 15.84 26.28
CA LYS A 113 8.98 14.68 26.29
C LYS A 113 8.37 13.46 26.96
N GLN A 114 7.51 13.66 27.95
CA GLN A 114 6.75 12.59 28.60
C GLN A 114 5.48 12.18 27.81
N LYS A 115 5.27 12.74 26.61
CA LYS A 115 4.06 12.55 25.79
C LYS A 115 2.76 12.96 26.51
N ASN A 116 2.86 13.80 27.52
CA ASN A 116 1.72 14.37 28.23
C ASN A 116 1.29 15.68 27.55
N TYR A 117 0.66 15.53 26.37
CA TYR A 117 0.38 16.65 25.47
C TYR A 117 -0.61 17.66 26.06
N GLY A 118 -1.60 17.21 26.84
CA GLY A 118 -2.55 18.11 27.52
C GLY A 118 -1.87 19.08 28.49
N ASN A 119 -0.99 18.57 29.37
CA ASN A 119 -0.22 19.43 30.26
C ASN A 119 0.82 20.25 29.49
N ALA A 120 1.50 19.69 28.51
CA ALA A 120 2.46 20.41 27.68
C ALA A 120 1.80 21.62 27.02
N GLY A 121 0.68 21.44 26.36
CA GLY A 121 -0.09 22.51 25.73
C GLY A 121 -0.50 23.60 26.72
N THR A 122 -0.93 23.22 27.93
CA THR A 122 -1.29 24.18 29.00
C THR A 122 -0.11 25.07 29.38
N TRP A 123 1.09 24.51 29.54
CA TRP A 123 2.26 25.27 29.94
C TRP A 123 2.82 26.14 28.82
N PHE A 124 2.85 25.65 27.58
CA PHE A 124 3.19 26.48 26.43
C PHE A 124 2.21 27.62 26.22
N THR A 125 0.90 27.39 26.42
CA THR A 125 -0.11 28.46 26.35
C THR A 125 0.14 29.53 27.41
N ARG A 126 0.44 29.15 28.66
CA ARG A 126 0.82 30.12 29.71
C ARG A 126 2.07 30.93 29.35
N PHE A 127 3.00 30.33 28.61
CA PHE A 127 4.19 31.04 28.13
C PHE A 127 3.82 32.09 27.07
N VAL A 128 3.05 31.72 26.04
CA VAL A 128 2.70 32.67 24.95
C VAL A 128 1.76 33.76 25.40
N ASP A 129 0.88 33.50 26.38
CA ASP A 129 -0.05 34.47 26.95
C ASP A 129 0.65 35.63 27.68
N ARG A 130 1.91 35.49 28.05
CA ARG A 130 2.71 36.58 28.63
C ARG A 130 2.99 37.72 27.65
N GLY A 131 3.00 37.43 26.36
CA GLY A 131 3.11 38.43 25.30
C GLY A 131 4.47 39.16 25.25
N SER A 132 5.57 38.50 25.56
CA SER A 132 6.91 39.10 25.50
C SER A 132 7.37 39.31 24.06
N ILE A 133 7.60 40.56 23.66
CA ILE A 133 8.05 40.94 22.31
C ILE A 133 9.47 40.45 22.01
N ASN A 134 10.30 40.29 23.04
CA ASN A 134 11.72 39.97 22.88
C ASN A 134 12.00 38.45 22.68
N GLU A 135 10.99 37.60 22.72
CA GLU A 135 11.13 36.13 22.67
C GLU A 135 10.41 35.54 21.43
N ARG A 136 10.44 36.26 20.31
CA ARG A 136 9.64 35.90 19.10
C ARG A 136 9.87 34.46 18.63
N THR A 137 11.13 34.02 18.54
CA THR A 137 11.49 32.67 18.10
C THR A 137 10.97 31.62 19.07
N MET A 138 11.11 31.86 20.40
CA MET A 138 10.53 30.94 21.40
C MET A 138 9.01 30.93 21.38
N GLN A 139 8.37 32.08 21.13
CA GLN A 139 6.90 32.15 20.97
C GLN A 139 6.42 31.37 19.75
N ALA A 140 7.10 31.52 18.62
CA ALA A 140 6.78 30.76 17.40
C ALA A 140 6.97 29.26 17.63
N ASP A 141 8.07 28.86 18.27
CA ASP A 141 8.27 27.45 18.63
C ASP A 141 7.21 26.94 19.61
N ALA A 142 6.86 27.73 20.62
CA ALA A 142 5.79 27.37 21.54
C ALA A 142 4.45 27.17 20.84
N TYR A 143 4.08 28.03 19.87
CA TYR A 143 2.88 27.82 19.04
C TYR A 143 3.00 26.55 18.20
N ASN A 144 4.16 26.22 17.66
CA ASN A 144 4.37 24.93 17.00
C ASN A 144 4.13 23.76 17.96
N ARG A 145 4.64 23.85 19.19
CA ARG A 145 4.40 22.79 20.22
C ARG A 145 2.95 22.73 20.66
N ILE A 146 2.24 23.86 20.76
CA ILE A 146 0.78 23.88 21.03
C ILE A 146 0.05 23.22 19.88
N GLY A 147 0.41 23.52 18.65
CA GLY A 147 -0.12 22.86 17.44
C GLY A 147 0.11 21.35 17.47
N ASP A 148 1.31 20.90 17.82
CA ASP A 148 1.60 19.47 17.98
C ASP A 148 0.71 18.83 19.07
N CYS A 149 0.55 19.50 20.22
CA CYS A 149 -0.33 19.02 21.30
C CYS A 149 -1.78 18.89 20.81
N ASN A 150 -2.28 19.93 20.13
CA ASN A 150 -3.61 19.91 19.55
C ASN A 150 -3.76 18.82 18.47
N PHE A 151 -2.73 18.58 17.68
CA PHE A 151 -2.70 17.50 16.71
C PHE A 151 -2.85 16.12 17.38
N TYR A 152 -2.07 15.83 18.40
CA TYR A 152 -2.16 14.56 19.13
C TYR A 152 -3.50 14.37 19.83
N ASP A 153 -4.13 15.48 20.28
CA ASP A 153 -5.48 15.49 20.86
C ASP A 153 -6.58 15.48 19.78
N ARG A 154 -6.23 15.37 18.49
CA ARG A 154 -7.13 15.41 17.34
C ARG A 154 -7.93 16.71 17.17
N ARG A 155 -7.48 17.78 17.76
CA ARG A 155 -8.04 19.13 17.58
C ARG A 155 -7.41 19.79 16.36
N PHE A 156 -7.71 19.25 15.17
CA PHE A 156 -7.01 19.58 13.93
C PHE A 156 -7.14 21.05 13.51
N GLU A 157 -8.32 21.64 13.71
CA GLU A 157 -8.53 23.04 13.36
C GLU A 157 -7.69 23.98 14.25
N GLN A 158 -7.61 23.70 15.54
CA GLN A 158 -6.75 24.45 16.46
C GLN A 158 -5.28 24.26 16.10
N ALA A 159 -4.85 23.02 15.84
CA ALA A 159 -3.47 22.74 15.42
C ALA A 159 -3.09 23.55 14.18
N ARG A 160 -3.95 23.61 13.18
CA ARG A 160 -3.73 24.40 11.95
C ARG A 160 -3.56 25.88 12.26
N GLN A 161 -4.42 26.44 13.11
CA GLN A 161 -4.34 27.85 13.52
C GLN A 161 -3.03 28.16 14.29
N ASP A 162 -2.60 27.24 15.16
CA ASP A 162 -1.37 27.42 15.92
C ASP A 162 -0.13 27.39 15.02
N TYR A 163 -0.06 26.46 14.06
CA TYR A 163 1.02 26.45 13.08
C TYR A 163 1.05 27.71 12.19
N ALA A 164 -0.10 28.16 11.73
CA ALA A 164 -0.20 29.41 10.98
C ALA A 164 0.27 30.60 11.81
N ARG A 165 -0.11 30.63 13.10
CA ARG A 165 0.34 31.68 14.03
C ARG A 165 1.84 31.68 14.26
N ALA A 166 2.45 30.50 14.33
CA ALA A 166 3.92 30.37 14.47
C ALA A 166 4.66 31.03 13.28
N VAL A 167 4.20 30.80 12.05
CA VAL A 167 4.79 31.43 10.86
C VAL A 167 4.66 32.95 10.87
N GLU A 168 3.52 33.49 11.32
CA GLU A 168 3.29 34.94 11.44
C GLU A 168 4.24 35.60 12.45
N ILE A 169 4.51 34.90 13.57
CA ILE A 169 5.38 35.44 14.65
C ILE A 169 6.83 35.43 14.23
N ASP A 170 7.32 34.29 13.76
CA ASP A 170 8.71 34.15 13.29
C ASP A 170 8.80 33.27 12.06
N PRO A 171 8.90 33.88 10.87
CA PRO A 171 9.08 33.13 9.62
C PRO A 171 10.34 32.24 9.58
N SER A 172 11.32 32.44 10.44
CA SER A 172 12.53 31.61 10.43
C SER A 172 12.27 30.15 10.79
N LEU A 173 11.14 29.86 11.45
CA LEU A 173 10.67 28.51 11.77
C LEU A 173 9.51 28.05 10.86
N GLY A 174 9.28 28.81 9.80
CA GLY A 174 8.08 28.66 8.97
C GLY A 174 8.04 27.38 8.15
N ASP A 175 9.15 26.78 7.81
CA ASP A 175 9.21 25.52 7.06
C ASP A 175 8.57 24.36 7.84
N TYR A 176 8.90 24.19 9.12
CA TYR A 176 8.25 23.23 10.00
C TYR A 176 6.75 23.49 10.11
N SER A 177 6.41 24.75 10.41
CA SER A 177 5.02 25.14 10.63
C SER A 177 4.14 24.88 9.40
N LEU A 178 4.62 25.29 8.21
CA LEU A 178 3.90 25.08 6.95
C LEU A 178 3.78 23.59 6.61
N TYR A 179 4.82 22.81 6.87
CA TYR A 179 4.76 21.36 6.65
C TYR A 179 3.69 20.72 7.52
N GLN A 180 3.65 21.02 8.82
CA GLN A 180 2.67 20.51 9.75
C GLN A 180 1.24 21.00 9.43
N GLU A 181 1.08 22.30 9.09
CA GLU A 181 -0.20 22.84 8.64
C GLU A 181 -0.72 22.08 7.40
N ALA A 182 0.13 21.86 6.42
CA ALA A 182 -0.22 21.12 5.22
C ALA A 182 -0.61 19.66 5.53
N PHE A 183 0.06 19.03 6.49
CA PHE A 183 -0.27 17.69 6.93
C PHE A 183 -1.67 17.63 7.54
N VAL A 184 -1.98 18.58 8.44
CA VAL A 184 -3.32 18.72 9.05
C VAL A 184 -4.40 18.95 7.99
N ARG A 185 -4.15 19.83 7.01
CA ARG A 185 -5.09 20.06 5.90
C ARG A 185 -5.39 18.77 5.14
N GLY A 186 -4.38 17.94 4.90
CA GLY A 186 -4.57 16.63 4.29
C GLY A 186 -5.50 15.70 5.09
N LEU A 187 -5.37 15.68 6.42
CA LEU A 187 -6.26 14.92 7.29
C LEU A 187 -7.69 15.44 7.26
N GLN A 188 -7.87 16.75 7.08
CA GLN A 188 -9.17 17.40 6.91
C GLN A 188 -9.73 17.27 5.47
N ARG A 189 -8.99 16.59 4.55
CA ARG A 189 -9.30 16.47 3.12
C ARG A 189 -9.32 17.80 2.36
N ASP A 190 -8.70 18.84 2.91
CA ASP A 190 -8.46 20.11 2.23
C ASP A 190 -7.19 20.00 1.36
N TYR A 191 -7.30 19.22 0.27
CA TYR A 191 -6.14 18.95 -0.59
C TYR A 191 -5.67 20.20 -1.36
N ASN A 192 -6.58 21.06 -1.75
CA ASN A 192 -6.24 22.34 -2.38
C ASN A 192 -5.46 23.25 -1.42
N GLY A 193 -5.94 23.41 -0.19
CA GLY A 193 -5.22 24.15 0.84
C GLY A 193 -3.88 23.53 1.18
N LYS A 194 -3.79 22.20 1.23
CA LYS A 194 -2.53 21.47 1.40
C LYS A 194 -1.51 21.83 0.32
N VAL A 195 -1.92 21.78 -0.95
CA VAL A 195 -1.05 22.12 -2.09
C VAL A 195 -0.58 23.57 -2.02
N GLN A 196 -1.46 24.51 -1.68
CA GLN A 196 -1.11 25.94 -1.55
C GLN A 196 -0.13 26.17 -0.40
N THR A 197 -0.35 25.54 0.75
CA THR A 197 0.55 25.64 1.91
C THR A 197 1.94 25.07 1.59
N LEU A 198 2.01 23.92 0.91
CA LEU A 198 3.28 23.33 0.47
C LEU A 198 3.96 24.15 -0.63
N ASN A 199 3.21 24.83 -1.50
CA ASN A 199 3.81 25.77 -2.45
C ASN A 199 4.54 26.90 -1.72
N ARG A 200 3.95 27.46 -0.65
CA ARG A 200 4.66 28.46 0.19
C ARG A 200 5.94 27.89 0.80
N LEU A 201 5.89 26.67 1.35
CA LEU A 201 7.10 26.04 1.87
C LEU A 201 8.19 25.92 0.80
N ILE A 202 7.83 25.42 -0.38
CA ILE A 202 8.78 25.20 -1.48
C ILE A 202 9.37 26.51 -2.01
N SER A 203 8.55 27.58 -2.08
CA SER A 203 9.01 28.89 -2.59
C SER A 203 9.80 29.69 -1.58
N ASP A 204 9.35 29.70 -0.32
CA ASP A 204 9.89 30.60 0.69
C ASP A 204 11.08 29.97 1.44
N TYR A 205 11.18 28.63 1.43
CA TYR A 205 12.22 27.87 2.14
C TYR A 205 12.92 26.83 1.25
N PRO A 206 13.63 27.28 0.17
CA PRO A 206 14.22 26.37 -0.81
C PRO A 206 15.28 25.40 -0.26
N GLU A 207 15.85 25.73 0.90
CA GLU A 207 16.87 24.91 1.59
C GLU A 207 16.27 24.11 2.78
N SER A 208 14.94 24.04 2.89
CA SER A 208 14.28 23.32 3.97
C SER A 208 14.59 21.81 3.92
N GLN A 209 14.79 21.24 5.09
CA GLN A 209 14.89 19.78 5.26
C GLN A 209 13.61 19.03 4.91
N TYR A 210 12.48 19.73 4.79
CA TYR A 210 11.17 19.16 4.42
C TYR A 210 10.88 19.24 2.92
N MET A 211 11.84 19.64 2.09
CA MET A 211 11.61 19.90 0.67
C MET A 211 11.18 18.63 -0.09
N ASP A 212 11.84 17.52 0.13
CA ASP A 212 11.51 16.24 -0.51
C ASP A 212 10.16 15.69 -0.02
N ASP A 213 9.91 15.75 1.29
CA ASP A 213 8.62 15.39 1.87
C ASP A 213 7.49 16.29 1.35
N ALA A 214 7.74 17.60 1.21
CA ALA A 214 6.75 18.56 0.70
C ALA A 214 6.37 18.26 -0.76
N LEU A 215 7.34 17.95 -1.60
CA LEU A 215 7.09 17.55 -2.99
C LEU A 215 6.30 16.23 -3.07
N TYR A 216 6.65 15.27 -2.22
CA TYR A 216 5.93 14.00 -2.14
C TYR A 216 4.49 14.20 -1.70
N GLU A 217 4.27 14.98 -0.65
CA GLU A 217 2.94 15.26 -0.11
C GLU A 217 2.07 16.09 -1.07
N GLN A 218 2.68 16.96 -1.90
CA GLN A 218 1.95 17.61 -3.01
C GLN A 218 1.51 16.60 -4.06
N GLY A 219 2.40 15.71 -4.49
CA GLY A 219 2.06 14.64 -5.44
C GLY A 219 0.92 13.79 -4.91
N ARG A 220 0.98 13.39 -3.63
CA ARG A 220 -0.08 12.64 -2.97
C ARG A 220 -1.42 13.40 -2.90
N ALA A 221 -1.38 14.70 -2.67
CA ALA A 221 -2.58 15.54 -2.68
C ALA A 221 -3.22 15.58 -4.08
N PHE A 222 -2.43 15.71 -5.14
CA PHE A 222 -2.93 15.64 -6.52
C PHE A 222 -3.52 14.28 -6.86
N VAL A 223 -2.93 13.18 -6.39
CA VAL A 223 -3.52 11.83 -6.54
C VAL A 223 -4.91 11.76 -5.89
N GLN A 224 -5.07 12.34 -4.69
CA GLN A 224 -6.38 12.36 -4.00
C GLN A 224 -7.42 13.25 -4.71
N MET A 225 -6.98 14.19 -5.53
CA MET A 225 -7.82 15.04 -6.39
C MET A 225 -8.03 14.43 -7.79
N GLU A 226 -7.54 13.22 -8.03
CA GLU A 226 -7.56 12.54 -9.33
C GLU A 226 -6.85 13.33 -10.45
N ASP A 227 -5.90 14.20 -10.07
CA ASP A 227 -5.08 14.98 -10.99
C ASP A 227 -3.72 14.28 -11.19
N ASN A 228 -3.75 13.19 -11.93
CA ASN A 228 -2.56 12.35 -12.16
C ASN A 228 -1.44 13.13 -12.87
N ALA A 229 -1.78 14.08 -13.76
CA ALA A 229 -0.79 14.86 -14.50
C ALA A 229 0.05 15.73 -13.57
N ASN A 230 -0.58 16.47 -12.66
CA ASN A 230 0.13 17.29 -11.68
C ASN A 230 0.83 16.43 -10.63
N ALA A 231 0.26 15.28 -10.22
CA ALA A 231 0.92 14.34 -9.34
C ALA A 231 2.25 13.83 -9.93
N ILE A 232 2.23 13.35 -11.17
CA ILE A 232 3.42 12.90 -11.91
C ILE A 232 4.45 14.03 -12.04
N ALA A 233 4.01 15.26 -12.33
CA ALA A 233 4.91 16.40 -12.43
C ALA A 233 5.66 16.66 -11.11
N ARG A 234 4.98 16.60 -9.95
CA ARG A 234 5.60 16.78 -8.63
C ARG A 234 6.53 15.64 -8.27
N PHE A 235 6.12 14.41 -8.52
CA PHE A 235 6.97 13.23 -8.28
C PHE A 235 8.23 13.24 -9.16
N ASN A 236 8.14 13.66 -10.42
CA ASN A 236 9.31 13.81 -11.30
C ASN A 236 10.31 14.86 -10.79
N ILE A 237 9.82 16.00 -10.27
CA ILE A 237 10.68 17.01 -9.64
C ILE A 237 11.40 16.40 -8.44
N LEU A 238 10.68 15.69 -7.59
CA LEU A 238 11.22 15.02 -6.41
C LEU A 238 12.33 14.01 -6.78
N VAL A 239 12.03 13.08 -7.69
CA VAL A 239 12.99 12.04 -8.12
C VAL A 239 14.24 12.64 -8.75
N LYS A 240 14.08 13.71 -9.52
CA LYS A 240 15.22 14.40 -10.17
C LYS A 240 16.08 15.19 -9.18
N LYS A 241 15.45 15.88 -8.23
CA LYS A 241 16.14 16.80 -7.30
C LYS A 241 16.71 16.08 -6.08
N PHE A 242 16.03 15.04 -5.60
CA PHE A 242 16.37 14.30 -4.37
C PHE A 242 16.40 12.77 -4.57
N PRO A 243 17.20 12.24 -5.52
CA PRO A 243 17.16 10.83 -5.90
C PRO A 243 17.46 9.87 -4.74
N GLU A 244 18.24 10.31 -3.75
CA GLU A 244 18.62 9.49 -2.59
C GLU A 244 17.55 9.47 -1.48
N SER A 245 16.52 10.30 -1.59
CA SER A 245 15.45 10.35 -0.60
C SER A 245 14.59 9.09 -0.61
N ASN A 246 14.20 8.62 0.58
CA ASN A 246 13.28 7.49 0.71
C ASN A 246 11.93 7.75 0.04
N VAL A 247 11.43 9.01 0.09
CA VAL A 247 10.17 9.36 -0.56
C VAL A 247 10.31 9.46 -2.07
N ALA A 248 11.50 9.76 -2.60
CA ALA A 248 11.76 9.76 -4.05
C ALA A 248 11.62 8.35 -4.65
N ARG A 249 12.09 7.31 -3.98
CA ARG A 249 11.90 5.93 -4.43
C ARG A 249 10.43 5.56 -4.52
N ARG A 250 9.65 5.93 -3.51
CA ARG A 250 8.18 5.73 -3.52
C ARG A 250 7.52 6.51 -4.64
N ALA A 251 7.89 7.79 -4.81
CA ALA A 251 7.37 8.63 -5.87
C ALA A 251 7.66 8.05 -7.25
N ALA A 252 8.87 7.55 -7.49
CA ALA A 252 9.24 6.90 -8.75
C ALA A 252 8.34 5.70 -9.07
N ASN A 253 8.00 4.90 -8.07
CA ASN A 253 7.07 3.78 -8.26
C ASN A 253 5.64 4.25 -8.49
N GLU A 254 5.18 5.30 -7.77
CA GLU A 254 3.85 5.90 -7.96
C GLU A 254 3.68 6.45 -9.38
N ILE A 255 4.72 7.03 -9.99
CA ILE A 255 4.68 7.51 -11.39
C ILE A 255 4.31 6.36 -12.34
N GLY A 256 4.92 5.18 -12.16
CA GLY A 256 4.60 4.01 -12.97
C GLY A 256 3.14 3.58 -12.79
N LEU A 257 2.66 3.57 -11.55
CA LEU A 257 1.28 3.20 -11.23
C LEU A 257 0.27 4.20 -11.84
N LEU A 258 0.54 5.50 -11.76
CA LEU A 258 -0.34 6.54 -12.31
C LEU A 258 -0.42 6.46 -13.84
N TYR A 259 0.69 6.22 -14.52
CA TYR A 259 0.67 5.97 -15.96
C TYR A 259 -0.11 4.70 -16.31
N TYR A 260 0.02 3.64 -15.51
CA TYR A 260 -0.75 2.42 -15.71
C TYR A 260 -2.26 2.64 -15.54
N GLN A 261 -2.67 3.40 -14.52
CA GLN A 261 -4.08 3.75 -14.28
C GLN A 261 -4.69 4.60 -15.40
N ASP A 262 -3.86 5.39 -16.08
CA ASP A 262 -4.23 6.21 -17.24
C ASP A 262 -4.15 5.45 -18.58
N ASP A 263 -3.96 4.12 -18.55
CA ASP A 263 -3.76 3.26 -19.73
C ASP A 263 -2.55 3.66 -20.61
N LYS A 264 -1.62 4.41 -20.04
CA LYS A 264 -0.37 4.84 -20.70
C LYS A 264 0.72 3.77 -20.47
N TYR A 265 0.51 2.61 -21.08
CA TYR A 265 1.39 1.45 -20.87
C TYR A 265 2.85 1.67 -21.26
N PRO A 266 3.19 2.33 -22.39
CA PRO A 266 4.58 2.60 -22.73
C PRO A 266 5.30 3.43 -21.67
N GLU A 267 4.66 4.48 -21.15
CA GLU A 267 5.18 5.38 -20.12
C GLU A 267 5.30 4.65 -18.77
N ALA A 268 4.31 3.82 -18.42
CA ALA A 268 4.35 2.98 -17.21
C ALA A 268 5.52 1.99 -17.25
N ILE A 269 5.72 1.32 -18.38
CA ILE A 269 6.84 0.39 -18.59
C ILE A 269 8.18 1.11 -18.40
N GLN A 270 8.33 2.29 -19.00
CA GLN A 270 9.56 3.06 -18.88
C GLN A 270 9.79 3.53 -17.44
N ALA A 271 8.77 4.02 -16.77
CA ALA A 271 8.84 4.46 -15.38
C ALA A 271 9.28 3.30 -14.46
N TYR A 272 8.66 2.13 -14.56
CA TYR A 272 9.05 0.99 -13.75
C TYR A 272 10.47 0.48 -14.06
N LYS A 273 10.90 0.49 -15.33
CA LYS A 273 12.29 0.18 -15.68
C LYS A 273 13.28 1.15 -15.04
N GLN A 274 12.94 2.43 -14.97
CA GLN A 274 13.76 3.43 -14.29
C GLN A 274 13.85 3.19 -12.79
N VAL A 275 12.75 2.78 -12.13
CA VAL A 275 12.77 2.39 -10.70
C VAL A 275 13.71 1.20 -10.47
N ILE A 276 13.61 0.16 -11.30
CA ILE A 276 14.44 -1.05 -11.18
C ILE A 276 15.92 -0.72 -11.37
N ALA A 277 16.25 0.12 -12.35
CA ALA A 277 17.63 0.53 -12.63
C ALA A 277 18.18 1.53 -11.60
N GLY A 278 17.37 2.47 -11.16
CA GLY A 278 17.78 3.55 -10.26
C GLY A 278 17.90 3.13 -8.79
N TYR A 279 17.11 2.14 -8.37
CA TYR A 279 17.03 1.70 -6.97
C TYR A 279 17.20 0.17 -6.83
N PRO A 280 18.27 -0.42 -7.36
CA PRO A 280 18.43 -1.87 -7.40
C PRO A 280 18.40 -2.48 -5.99
N GLY A 281 17.68 -3.60 -5.86
CA GLY A 281 17.54 -4.32 -4.59
C GLY A 281 16.58 -3.71 -3.57
N SER A 282 16.01 -2.52 -3.84
CA SER A 282 14.99 -1.90 -2.98
C SER A 282 13.66 -2.66 -3.04
N GLU A 283 12.80 -2.40 -2.07
CA GLU A 283 11.43 -2.92 -2.10
C GLU A 283 10.64 -2.34 -3.27
N GLU A 284 10.82 -1.05 -3.55
CA GLU A 284 10.19 -0.36 -4.67
C GLU A 284 10.60 -0.98 -6.02
N ALA A 285 11.86 -1.36 -6.19
CA ALA A 285 12.32 -2.07 -7.40
C ALA A 285 11.66 -3.44 -7.55
N ARG A 286 11.47 -4.18 -6.45
CA ARG A 286 10.74 -5.47 -6.49
C ARG A 286 9.28 -5.30 -6.83
N LEU A 287 8.62 -4.28 -6.27
CA LEU A 287 7.24 -3.92 -6.61
C LEU A 287 7.13 -3.52 -8.08
N ALA A 288 8.02 -2.63 -8.55
CA ALA A 288 8.08 -2.21 -9.95
C ALA A 288 8.28 -3.41 -10.90
N GLN A 289 9.13 -4.36 -10.54
CA GLN A 289 9.36 -5.56 -11.35
C GLN A 289 8.09 -6.43 -11.43
N ARG A 290 7.37 -6.61 -10.31
CA ARG A 290 6.12 -7.35 -10.27
C ARG A 290 5.05 -6.68 -11.15
N ASP A 291 4.90 -5.37 -11.02
CA ASP A 291 3.87 -4.61 -11.73
C ASP A 291 4.21 -4.53 -13.23
N LEU A 292 5.48 -4.34 -13.57
CA LEU A 292 5.99 -4.41 -14.94
C LEU A 292 5.72 -5.77 -15.59
N LYS A 293 5.95 -6.86 -14.86
CA LYS A 293 5.62 -8.23 -15.28
C LYS A 293 4.13 -8.36 -15.61
N SER A 294 3.26 -7.82 -14.74
CA SER A 294 1.81 -7.85 -14.97
C SER A 294 1.42 -7.10 -16.25
N ILE A 295 1.99 -5.91 -16.47
CA ILE A 295 1.73 -5.12 -17.69
C ILE A 295 2.13 -5.91 -18.95
N TYR A 296 3.29 -6.52 -18.98
CA TYR A 296 3.73 -7.30 -20.14
C TYR A 296 2.87 -8.54 -20.39
N ILE A 297 2.34 -9.16 -19.32
CA ILE A 297 1.37 -10.26 -19.46
C ILE A 297 0.06 -9.72 -20.06
N ASP A 298 -0.45 -8.59 -19.57
CA ASP A 298 -1.68 -7.97 -20.07
C ASP A 298 -1.57 -7.54 -21.53
N LEU A 299 -0.38 -7.09 -21.94
CA LEU A 299 -0.06 -6.75 -23.33
C LEU A 299 0.28 -7.96 -24.19
N ASN A 300 0.27 -9.17 -23.64
CA ASN A 300 0.67 -10.40 -24.35
C ASN A 300 2.11 -10.36 -24.91
N LYS A 301 3.02 -9.76 -24.11
CA LYS A 301 4.43 -9.50 -24.48
C LYS A 301 5.42 -10.15 -23.49
N VAL A 302 5.15 -11.40 -23.11
CA VAL A 302 5.94 -12.13 -22.09
C VAL A 302 7.40 -12.28 -22.51
N ASP A 303 7.70 -12.45 -23.79
CA ASP A 303 9.08 -12.56 -24.30
C ASP A 303 9.87 -11.26 -24.11
N GLU A 304 9.23 -10.11 -24.32
CA GLU A 304 9.86 -8.81 -24.07
C GLU A 304 10.21 -8.64 -22.57
N TYR A 305 9.33 -9.09 -21.69
CA TYR A 305 9.63 -9.10 -20.26
C TYR A 305 10.77 -10.06 -19.91
N ALA A 306 10.77 -11.27 -20.44
CA ALA A 306 11.83 -12.26 -20.20
C ALA A 306 13.20 -11.73 -20.63
N ASN A 307 13.28 -11.07 -21.79
CA ASN A 307 14.48 -10.41 -22.27
C ASN A 307 14.94 -9.28 -21.34
N PHE A 308 14.02 -8.45 -20.87
CA PHE A 308 14.34 -7.40 -19.89
C PHE A 308 14.80 -7.99 -18.56
N ALA A 309 14.10 -8.97 -18.02
CA ALA A 309 14.42 -9.59 -16.73
C ALA A 309 15.83 -10.20 -16.71
N SER A 310 16.30 -10.74 -17.83
CA SER A 310 17.65 -11.26 -17.98
C SER A 310 18.76 -10.20 -17.89
N THR A 311 18.42 -8.92 -18.07
CA THR A 311 19.36 -7.79 -17.95
C THR A 311 19.51 -7.26 -16.53
N ILE A 312 18.62 -7.67 -15.60
CA ILE A 312 18.65 -7.19 -14.21
C ILE A 312 19.77 -7.92 -13.45
N PRO A 313 20.73 -7.19 -12.84
CA PRO A 313 21.78 -7.80 -12.03
C PRO A 313 21.18 -8.61 -10.86
N GLY A 314 21.50 -9.89 -10.78
CA GLY A 314 20.92 -10.79 -9.77
C GLY A 314 19.45 -11.14 -10.01
N GLY A 315 18.91 -10.77 -11.16
CA GLY A 315 17.58 -11.19 -11.62
C GLY A 315 17.53 -12.70 -11.76
N ALA A 316 16.44 -13.33 -11.34
CA ALA A 316 16.23 -14.74 -11.56
C ALA A 316 16.26 -15.00 -13.07
N ASN A 317 17.06 -16.00 -13.48
CA ASN A 317 16.92 -16.56 -14.83
C ASN A 317 15.46 -16.97 -14.97
N PHE A 318 14.81 -16.41 -15.98
CA PHE A 318 13.41 -16.72 -16.28
C PHE A 318 13.34 -18.22 -16.60
N ASP A 319 12.85 -19.01 -15.64
CA ASP A 319 12.74 -20.45 -15.81
C ASP A 319 11.79 -20.76 -16.97
N VAL A 320 12.14 -21.78 -17.75
CA VAL A 320 11.33 -22.26 -18.89
C VAL A 320 9.89 -22.56 -18.45
N ASN A 321 9.72 -23.12 -17.26
CA ASN A 321 8.40 -23.41 -16.69
C ASN A 321 7.60 -22.14 -16.35
N GLU A 322 8.28 -21.11 -15.84
CA GLU A 322 7.65 -19.82 -15.56
C GLU A 322 7.23 -19.14 -16.87
N ARG A 323 8.11 -19.18 -17.89
CA ARG A 323 7.81 -18.63 -19.21
C ARG A 323 6.66 -19.35 -19.89
N ASP A 324 6.60 -20.69 -19.82
CA ASP A 324 5.47 -21.51 -20.27
C ASP A 324 4.16 -21.02 -19.62
N SER A 325 4.12 -20.99 -18.30
CA SER A 325 2.93 -20.57 -17.53
C SER A 325 2.48 -19.16 -17.88
N LEU A 326 3.39 -18.21 -17.94
CA LEU A 326 3.06 -16.80 -18.20
C LEU A 326 2.61 -16.57 -19.63
N THR A 327 3.19 -17.27 -20.61
CA THR A 327 2.77 -17.18 -22.01
C THR A 327 1.35 -17.70 -22.19
N TYR A 328 0.99 -18.79 -21.51
CA TYR A 328 -0.37 -19.29 -21.50
C TYR A 328 -1.32 -18.31 -20.82
N VAL A 329 -0.98 -17.81 -19.62
CA VAL A 329 -1.83 -16.85 -18.87
C VAL A 329 -2.07 -15.57 -19.66
N ALA A 330 -1.05 -15.07 -20.39
CA ALA A 330 -1.22 -13.92 -21.26
C ALA A 330 -2.25 -14.18 -22.37
N ALA A 331 -2.19 -15.33 -23.03
CA ALA A 331 -3.16 -15.73 -24.05
C ALA A 331 -4.58 -15.89 -23.47
N GLU A 332 -4.69 -16.49 -22.28
CA GLU A 332 -5.97 -16.65 -21.58
C GLU A 332 -6.59 -15.29 -21.20
N ARG A 333 -5.80 -14.31 -20.73
CA ARG A 333 -6.29 -12.94 -20.47
C ARG A 333 -6.82 -12.26 -21.72
N VAL A 334 -6.17 -12.43 -22.87
CA VAL A 334 -6.66 -11.93 -24.17
C VAL A 334 -8.04 -12.53 -24.47
N TYR A 335 -8.21 -13.85 -24.25
CA TYR A 335 -9.49 -14.52 -24.43
C TYR A 335 -10.58 -13.98 -23.48
N MET A 336 -10.25 -13.80 -22.20
CA MET A 336 -11.18 -13.28 -21.20
C MET A 336 -11.65 -11.84 -21.47
N ARG A 337 -10.84 -11.04 -22.16
CA ARG A 337 -11.25 -9.70 -22.66
C ARG A 337 -12.17 -9.74 -23.86
N GLY A 338 -12.45 -10.93 -24.42
CA GLY A 338 -13.29 -11.10 -25.60
C GLY A 338 -12.58 -10.83 -26.94
N GLU A 339 -11.26 -10.67 -26.93
CA GLU A 339 -10.44 -10.45 -28.13
C GLU A 339 -10.16 -11.80 -28.82
N VAL A 340 -11.22 -12.45 -29.31
CA VAL A 340 -11.22 -13.86 -29.73
C VAL A 340 -10.19 -14.18 -30.81
N ALA A 341 -10.03 -13.31 -31.81
CA ALA A 341 -9.10 -13.52 -32.92
C ALA A 341 -7.63 -13.45 -32.42
N GLU A 342 -7.31 -12.47 -31.58
CA GLU A 342 -5.98 -12.34 -30.99
C GLU A 342 -5.68 -13.47 -29.98
N ALA A 343 -6.69 -13.88 -29.20
CA ALA A 343 -6.56 -15.02 -28.30
C ALA A 343 -6.19 -16.31 -29.06
N ARG A 344 -6.88 -16.56 -30.19
CA ARG A 344 -6.57 -17.70 -31.05
C ARG A 344 -5.10 -17.67 -31.52
N ASN A 345 -4.65 -16.52 -31.99
CA ASN A 345 -3.27 -16.31 -32.43
C ASN A 345 -2.28 -16.54 -31.27
N SER A 346 -2.62 -16.06 -30.09
CA SER A 346 -1.79 -16.18 -28.89
C SER A 346 -1.67 -17.62 -28.41
N PHE A 347 -2.76 -18.39 -28.39
CA PHE A 347 -2.72 -19.82 -28.07
C PHE A 347 -1.96 -20.61 -29.14
N THR A 348 -2.09 -20.23 -30.42
CA THR A 348 -1.31 -20.87 -31.51
C THR A 348 0.17 -20.63 -31.32
N ARG A 349 0.58 -19.40 -31.01
CA ARG A 349 1.97 -19.04 -30.72
C ARG A 349 2.50 -19.76 -29.46
N TYR A 350 1.64 -19.89 -28.45
CA TYR A 350 1.97 -20.69 -27.27
C TYR A 350 2.33 -22.14 -27.64
N LEU A 351 1.48 -22.82 -28.42
CA LEU A 351 1.73 -24.20 -28.86
C LEU A 351 2.96 -24.35 -29.77
N GLN A 352 3.30 -23.31 -30.55
CA GLN A 352 4.54 -23.30 -31.33
C GLN A 352 5.78 -23.21 -30.46
N THR A 353 5.70 -22.46 -29.36
CA THR A 353 6.82 -22.26 -28.43
C THR A 353 6.93 -23.40 -27.43
N PHE A 354 5.81 -23.90 -26.94
CA PHE A 354 5.69 -24.94 -25.91
C PHE A 354 4.75 -26.06 -26.36
N PRO A 355 5.10 -26.86 -27.36
CA PRO A 355 4.22 -27.92 -27.89
C PRO A 355 3.85 -28.97 -26.82
N GLU A 356 4.77 -29.26 -25.92
CA GLU A 356 4.58 -30.16 -24.76
C GLU A 356 4.52 -29.39 -23.43
N GLY A 357 4.15 -28.12 -23.47
CA GLY A 357 4.05 -27.27 -22.29
C GLY A 357 2.93 -27.72 -21.36
N ALA A 358 3.03 -27.26 -20.09
CA ALA A 358 2.07 -27.63 -19.04
C ALA A 358 0.60 -27.27 -19.38
N PHE A 359 0.39 -26.33 -20.29
CA PHE A 359 -0.91 -25.84 -20.70
C PHE A 359 -1.23 -26.17 -22.17
N SER A 360 -0.50 -27.08 -22.81
CA SER A 360 -0.75 -27.46 -24.20
C SER A 360 -2.15 -28.02 -24.43
N LEU A 361 -2.66 -28.80 -23.47
CA LEU A 361 -4.03 -29.29 -23.44
C LEU A 361 -5.05 -28.13 -23.44
N ASN A 362 -4.83 -27.17 -22.55
CA ASN A 362 -5.72 -26.02 -22.40
C ASN A 362 -5.73 -25.15 -23.68
N ALA A 363 -4.56 -24.89 -24.24
CA ALA A 363 -4.43 -24.11 -25.48
C ALA A 363 -5.12 -24.78 -26.66
N ASN A 364 -4.96 -26.10 -26.84
CA ASN A 364 -5.69 -26.85 -27.84
C ASN A 364 -7.19 -26.79 -27.64
N TYR A 365 -7.69 -26.88 -26.40
CA TYR A 365 -9.10 -26.75 -26.11
C TYR A 365 -9.64 -25.37 -26.52
N TYR A 366 -8.97 -24.28 -26.12
CA TYR A 366 -9.44 -22.93 -26.44
C TYR A 366 -9.40 -22.65 -27.95
N ILE A 367 -8.36 -23.10 -28.68
CA ILE A 367 -8.34 -22.97 -30.13
C ILE A 367 -9.50 -23.78 -30.74
N GLY A 368 -9.68 -25.02 -30.31
CA GLY A 368 -10.80 -25.87 -30.77
C GLY A 368 -12.16 -25.26 -30.53
N LEU A 369 -12.39 -24.68 -29.37
CA LEU A 369 -13.62 -23.97 -29.00
C LEU A 369 -13.85 -22.72 -29.86
N ILE A 370 -12.82 -21.91 -30.06
CA ILE A 370 -12.88 -20.69 -30.88
C ILE A 370 -13.20 -21.08 -32.31
N ASP A 371 -12.49 -22.06 -32.87
CA ASP A 371 -12.68 -22.52 -34.25
C ASP A 371 -14.05 -23.17 -34.45
N TYR A 372 -14.55 -23.94 -33.47
CA TYR A 372 -15.88 -24.49 -33.47
C TYR A 372 -16.94 -23.39 -33.53
N ASN A 373 -16.85 -22.35 -32.69
CA ASN A 373 -17.80 -21.24 -32.69
C ASN A 373 -17.76 -20.42 -34.00
N GLN A 374 -16.60 -20.36 -34.64
CA GLN A 374 -16.41 -19.72 -35.95
C GLN A 374 -16.77 -20.65 -37.14
N LYS A 375 -17.25 -21.87 -36.89
CA LYS A 375 -17.57 -22.90 -37.88
C LYS A 375 -16.35 -23.36 -38.71
N ALA A 376 -15.15 -23.13 -38.24
CA ALA A 376 -13.92 -23.64 -38.83
C ALA A 376 -13.67 -25.10 -38.40
N TYR A 377 -14.60 -26.00 -38.75
CA TYR A 377 -14.73 -27.34 -38.19
C TYR A 377 -13.53 -28.25 -38.43
N GLU A 378 -12.82 -28.10 -39.54
CA GLU A 378 -11.62 -28.89 -39.82
C GLU A 378 -10.50 -28.55 -38.83
N SER A 379 -10.28 -27.26 -38.54
CA SER A 379 -9.32 -26.80 -37.56
C SER A 379 -9.77 -27.15 -36.13
N ALA A 380 -11.04 -26.94 -35.80
CA ALA A 380 -11.62 -27.32 -34.52
C ALA A 380 -11.39 -28.79 -34.21
N ALA A 381 -11.69 -29.68 -35.16
CA ALA A 381 -11.51 -31.13 -34.98
C ALA A 381 -10.05 -31.49 -34.65
N ARG A 382 -9.09 -30.94 -35.39
CA ARG A 382 -7.64 -31.21 -35.14
C ARG A 382 -7.20 -30.86 -33.71
N HIS A 383 -7.69 -29.74 -33.21
CA HIS A 383 -7.32 -29.31 -31.87
C HIS A 383 -8.10 -30.06 -30.78
N LEU A 384 -9.36 -30.33 -30.99
CA LEU A 384 -10.18 -31.11 -30.04
C LEU A 384 -9.74 -32.58 -29.98
N ASP A 385 -9.31 -33.19 -31.12
CA ASP A 385 -8.72 -34.53 -31.11
C ASP A 385 -7.47 -34.59 -30.22
N LYS A 386 -6.63 -33.54 -30.21
CA LYS A 386 -5.49 -33.44 -29.29
C LYS A 386 -5.92 -33.41 -27.82
N VAL A 387 -7.03 -32.75 -27.52
CA VAL A 387 -7.60 -32.76 -26.14
C VAL A 387 -8.05 -34.15 -25.74
N LEU A 388 -8.62 -34.92 -26.67
CA LEU A 388 -9.16 -36.26 -26.43
C LEU A 388 -8.08 -37.36 -26.39
N GLU A 389 -6.82 -37.07 -26.83
CA GLU A 389 -5.67 -37.96 -26.60
C GLU A 389 -5.40 -38.18 -25.10
N TYR A 390 -5.81 -37.22 -24.24
CA TYR A 390 -5.69 -37.29 -22.79
C TYR A 390 -7.04 -37.65 -22.15
N PRO A 391 -7.29 -38.92 -21.83
CA PRO A 391 -8.59 -39.36 -21.33
C PRO A 391 -8.89 -38.76 -19.93
N ASN A 392 -10.20 -38.48 -19.73
CA ASN A 392 -10.73 -37.99 -18.45
C ASN A 392 -10.15 -36.64 -17.95
N ASN A 393 -9.74 -35.76 -18.86
CA ASN A 393 -9.41 -34.40 -18.53
C ASN A 393 -10.70 -33.53 -18.38
N LYS A 394 -10.53 -32.34 -17.81
CA LYS A 394 -11.67 -31.41 -17.53
C LYS A 394 -12.43 -30.92 -18.77
N TYR A 395 -11.85 -31.06 -19.96
CA TYR A 395 -12.42 -30.63 -21.23
C TYR A 395 -12.98 -31.79 -22.07
N SER A 396 -12.79 -33.03 -21.64
CA SER A 396 -13.15 -34.21 -22.44
C SER A 396 -14.63 -34.24 -22.87
N GLU A 397 -15.53 -33.91 -21.96
CA GLU A 397 -16.97 -33.92 -22.26
C GLU A 397 -17.36 -32.83 -23.29
N ASP A 398 -16.80 -31.61 -23.14
CA ASP A 398 -17.04 -30.50 -24.05
C ASP A 398 -16.46 -30.81 -25.45
N ALA A 399 -15.24 -31.34 -25.48
CA ALA A 399 -14.59 -31.74 -26.74
C ALA A 399 -15.39 -32.85 -27.47
N MET A 400 -15.91 -33.86 -26.74
CA MET A 400 -16.76 -34.89 -27.30
C MET A 400 -18.07 -34.32 -27.83
N LEU A 401 -18.71 -33.41 -27.08
CA LEU A 401 -19.96 -32.81 -27.54
C LEU A 401 -19.76 -32.05 -28.85
N MET A 402 -18.78 -31.15 -28.89
CA MET A 402 -18.47 -30.40 -30.11
C MET A 402 -18.05 -31.32 -31.26
N GLY A 403 -17.29 -32.37 -30.99
CA GLY A 403 -16.90 -33.36 -31.99
C GLY A 403 -18.11 -34.11 -32.58
N ALA A 404 -19.08 -34.50 -31.74
CA ALA A 404 -20.30 -35.15 -32.16
C ALA A 404 -21.19 -34.23 -33.00
N GLU A 405 -21.34 -32.97 -32.58
CA GLU A 405 -22.12 -31.96 -33.30
C GLU A 405 -21.50 -31.61 -34.67
N MET A 406 -20.17 -31.51 -34.72
CA MET A 406 -19.45 -31.32 -36.00
C MET A 406 -19.64 -32.50 -36.93
N ALA A 407 -19.52 -33.74 -36.45
CA ALA A 407 -19.80 -34.96 -37.26
C ALA A 407 -21.22 -35.01 -37.75
N TYR A 408 -22.20 -34.69 -36.89
CA TYR A 408 -23.61 -34.64 -37.26
C TYR A 408 -23.87 -33.58 -38.35
N THR A 409 -23.27 -32.37 -38.20
CA THR A 409 -23.38 -31.29 -39.19
C THR A 409 -22.77 -31.67 -40.53
N ALA A 410 -21.67 -32.40 -40.50
CA ALA A 410 -21.02 -32.96 -41.71
C ALA A 410 -21.74 -34.16 -42.31
N LYS A 411 -22.87 -34.57 -41.73
CA LYS A 411 -23.66 -35.75 -42.10
C LYS A 411 -22.95 -37.10 -41.92
N ASP A 412 -21.86 -37.11 -41.14
CA ASP A 412 -21.19 -38.33 -40.68
C ASP A 412 -21.92 -38.86 -39.43
N TYR A 413 -23.09 -39.39 -39.63
CA TYR A 413 -23.99 -39.81 -38.56
C TYR A 413 -23.48 -41.04 -37.81
N GLU A 414 -22.67 -41.88 -38.43
CA GLU A 414 -22.02 -43.02 -37.77
C GLU A 414 -21.01 -42.53 -36.71
N LYS A 415 -20.14 -41.60 -37.11
CA LYS A 415 -19.16 -40.97 -36.21
C LYS A 415 -19.89 -40.20 -35.11
N ALA A 416 -20.92 -39.42 -35.43
CA ALA A 416 -21.69 -38.68 -34.46
C ALA A 416 -22.33 -39.62 -33.42
N LEU A 417 -22.97 -40.68 -33.85
CA LEU A 417 -23.59 -41.68 -32.98
C LEU A 417 -22.54 -42.33 -32.04
N HIS A 418 -21.40 -42.70 -32.58
CA HIS A 418 -20.31 -43.27 -31.80
C HIS A 418 -19.82 -42.32 -30.68
N ILE A 419 -19.60 -41.05 -31.01
CA ILE A 419 -19.13 -40.07 -30.02
C ILE A 419 -20.20 -39.78 -28.98
N TYR A 420 -21.49 -39.65 -29.39
CA TYR A 420 -22.57 -39.44 -28.43
C TYR A 420 -22.76 -40.64 -27.48
N LYS A 421 -22.53 -41.87 -27.93
CA LYS A 421 -22.51 -43.05 -27.03
C LYS A 421 -21.43 -42.96 -25.99
N GLN A 422 -20.21 -42.57 -26.40
CA GLN A 422 -19.09 -42.37 -25.47
C GLN A 422 -19.36 -41.24 -24.48
N LEU A 423 -19.92 -40.11 -24.96
CA LEU A 423 -20.26 -38.98 -24.10
C LEU A 423 -21.34 -39.36 -23.07
N LYS A 424 -22.40 -40.10 -23.47
CA LYS A 424 -23.41 -40.59 -22.54
C LYS A 424 -22.82 -41.38 -21.37
N ASP A 425 -21.85 -42.25 -21.68
CA ASP A 425 -21.25 -43.13 -20.67
C ASP A 425 -20.29 -42.36 -19.73
N LYS A 426 -19.66 -41.30 -20.22
CA LYS A 426 -18.68 -40.49 -19.45
C LYS A 426 -19.28 -39.26 -18.77
N ALA A 427 -20.48 -38.82 -19.18
CA ALA A 427 -21.07 -37.58 -18.72
C ALA A 427 -21.29 -37.55 -17.19
N ALA A 428 -20.73 -36.55 -16.52
CA ALA A 428 -20.84 -36.35 -15.09
C ALA A 428 -22.25 -35.83 -14.69
N SER A 429 -22.85 -34.99 -15.52
CA SER A 429 -24.19 -34.42 -15.26
C SER A 429 -25.30 -35.12 -16.01
N MET A 430 -26.50 -35.14 -15.40
CA MET A 430 -27.71 -35.65 -16.05
C MET A 430 -28.09 -34.83 -17.27
N GLU A 431 -27.86 -33.53 -17.27
CA GLU A 431 -28.09 -32.65 -18.41
C GLU A 431 -27.21 -33.01 -19.60
N ARG A 432 -25.90 -33.16 -19.37
CA ARG A 432 -24.94 -33.56 -20.40
C ARG A 432 -25.28 -34.95 -20.97
N ARG A 433 -25.66 -35.87 -20.09
CA ARG A 433 -26.10 -37.21 -20.50
C ARG A 433 -27.36 -37.17 -21.35
N ARG A 434 -28.31 -36.28 -21.05
CA ARG A 434 -29.53 -36.09 -21.84
C ARG A 434 -29.20 -35.52 -23.23
N LEU A 435 -28.29 -34.55 -23.33
CA LEU A 435 -27.82 -34.04 -24.63
C LEU A 435 -27.21 -35.15 -25.46
N ALA A 436 -26.38 -36.01 -24.86
CA ALA A 436 -25.79 -37.14 -25.55
C ALA A 436 -26.86 -38.14 -26.06
N LYS A 437 -27.82 -38.49 -25.21
CA LYS A 437 -28.96 -39.39 -25.61
C LYS A 437 -29.82 -38.82 -26.74
N THR A 438 -30.06 -37.50 -26.71
CA THR A 438 -30.76 -36.80 -27.79
C THR A 438 -29.97 -36.86 -29.08
N GLY A 439 -28.68 -36.61 -29.05
CA GLY A 439 -27.79 -36.74 -30.19
C GLY A 439 -27.73 -38.16 -30.74
N MET A 440 -27.69 -39.18 -29.87
CA MET A 440 -27.75 -40.60 -30.26
C MET A 440 -29.05 -40.90 -31.06
N LEU A 441 -30.21 -40.49 -30.52
CA LEU A 441 -31.50 -40.72 -31.17
C LEU A 441 -31.55 -40.08 -32.56
N ARG A 442 -31.14 -38.81 -32.66
CA ARG A 442 -31.17 -38.08 -33.93
C ARG A 442 -30.17 -38.65 -34.94
N SER A 443 -28.99 -39.06 -34.50
CA SER A 443 -28.01 -39.71 -35.38
C SER A 443 -28.50 -41.08 -35.88
N ALA A 444 -29.07 -41.90 -35.01
CA ALA A 444 -29.64 -43.18 -35.36
C ALA A 444 -30.81 -43.03 -36.36
N HIS A 445 -31.66 -42.03 -36.18
CA HIS A 445 -32.75 -41.73 -37.11
C HIS A 445 -32.21 -41.36 -38.50
N MET A 446 -31.17 -40.51 -38.57
CA MET A 446 -30.59 -40.11 -39.86
C MET A 446 -29.88 -41.28 -40.57
N LEU A 447 -29.43 -42.28 -39.82
CA LEU A 447 -28.86 -43.51 -40.36
C LEU A 447 -29.94 -44.49 -40.85
N GLY A 448 -31.18 -44.34 -40.41
CA GLY A 448 -32.28 -45.28 -40.74
C GLY A 448 -32.05 -46.66 -40.07
N ASN A 449 -31.39 -46.71 -38.94
CA ASN A 449 -31.13 -47.94 -38.20
C ASN A 449 -32.23 -48.12 -37.13
N GLU A 450 -33.26 -48.95 -37.44
CA GLU A 450 -34.41 -49.11 -36.58
C GLU A 450 -34.08 -49.67 -35.20
N GLU A 451 -33.12 -50.58 -35.08
CA GLU A 451 -32.71 -51.12 -33.77
C GLU A 451 -32.05 -50.05 -32.88
N GLU A 452 -31.16 -49.25 -33.46
CA GLU A 452 -30.51 -48.13 -32.74
C GLU A 452 -31.52 -47.02 -32.37
N ILE A 453 -32.51 -46.72 -33.25
CA ILE A 453 -33.57 -45.75 -32.96
C ILE A 453 -34.41 -46.23 -31.76
N ILE A 454 -34.84 -47.49 -31.76
CA ILE A 454 -35.64 -48.05 -30.68
C ILE A 454 -34.85 -48.02 -29.36
N PHE A 455 -33.57 -48.40 -29.41
CA PHE A 455 -32.69 -48.37 -28.23
C PHE A 455 -32.51 -46.94 -27.71
N ALA A 456 -32.13 -46.01 -28.56
CA ALA A 456 -31.83 -44.63 -28.17
C ALA A 456 -33.10 -43.90 -27.67
N ALA A 457 -34.23 -44.10 -28.30
CA ALA A 457 -35.52 -43.54 -27.88
C ALA A 457 -35.97 -44.10 -26.52
N THR A 458 -35.84 -45.41 -26.31
CA THR A 458 -36.18 -46.03 -25.04
C THR A 458 -35.27 -45.55 -23.90
N ASP A 459 -33.96 -45.41 -24.14
CA ASP A 459 -33.01 -44.89 -23.18
C ASP A 459 -33.26 -43.41 -22.84
N LEU A 460 -33.65 -42.59 -23.84
CA LEU A 460 -34.01 -41.19 -23.62
C LEU A 460 -35.32 -41.04 -22.84
N LEU A 461 -36.33 -41.83 -23.15
CA LEU A 461 -37.64 -41.82 -22.48
C LEU A 461 -37.60 -42.34 -21.06
N ALA A 462 -36.54 -43.02 -20.62
CA ALA A 462 -36.32 -43.40 -19.25
C ALA A 462 -35.96 -42.20 -18.37
N ASP A 463 -35.64 -41.02 -18.92
CA ASP A 463 -35.41 -39.80 -18.17
C ASP A 463 -36.71 -39.16 -17.73
N THR A 464 -36.99 -39.16 -16.43
CA THR A 464 -38.24 -38.64 -15.83
C THR A 464 -38.40 -37.13 -15.92
N LYS A 465 -37.33 -36.37 -16.29
CA LYS A 465 -37.33 -34.92 -16.43
C LYS A 465 -37.18 -34.47 -17.90
N LEU A 466 -37.63 -35.27 -18.83
CA LEU A 466 -37.56 -34.97 -20.25
C LEU A 466 -38.55 -33.87 -20.62
N ALA A 467 -38.11 -32.88 -21.40
CA ALA A 467 -39.00 -31.86 -21.94
C ALA A 467 -40.05 -32.50 -22.85
N PRO A 468 -41.31 -31.99 -22.87
CA PRO A 468 -42.40 -32.57 -23.67
C PRO A 468 -42.06 -32.71 -25.15
N GLU A 469 -41.34 -31.75 -25.73
CA GLU A 469 -40.95 -31.76 -27.14
C GLU A 469 -39.99 -32.93 -27.45
N LEU A 470 -39.01 -33.16 -26.61
CA LEU A 470 -38.05 -34.27 -26.73
C LEU A 470 -38.74 -35.62 -26.47
N SER A 471 -39.67 -35.67 -25.52
CA SER A 471 -40.47 -36.84 -25.24
C SER A 471 -41.32 -37.22 -26.48
N ASN A 472 -41.98 -36.23 -27.09
CA ASN A 472 -42.78 -36.44 -28.30
C ASN A 472 -41.91 -36.89 -29.47
N GLU A 473 -40.76 -36.27 -29.68
CA GLU A 473 -39.78 -36.65 -30.71
C GLU A 473 -39.32 -38.11 -30.53
N ALA A 474 -38.98 -38.48 -29.29
CA ALA A 474 -38.54 -39.84 -28.99
C ALA A 474 -39.64 -40.88 -29.19
N HIS A 475 -40.89 -40.62 -28.76
CA HIS A 475 -42.03 -41.48 -29.01
C HIS A 475 -42.31 -41.64 -30.48
N TYR A 476 -42.31 -40.53 -31.24
CA TYR A 476 -42.54 -40.55 -32.67
C TYR A 476 -41.52 -41.41 -33.41
N TYR A 477 -40.24 -41.17 -33.20
CA TYR A 477 -39.21 -41.95 -33.90
C TYR A 477 -39.23 -43.43 -33.49
N ARG A 478 -39.50 -43.73 -32.22
CA ARG A 478 -39.58 -45.09 -31.72
C ARG A 478 -40.80 -45.85 -32.39
N ALA A 479 -41.96 -45.23 -32.37
CA ALA A 479 -43.15 -45.81 -33.00
C ALA A 479 -42.94 -46.06 -34.47
N LYS A 480 -42.37 -45.08 -35.20
CA LYS A 480 -42.08 -45.23 -36.64
C LYS A 480 -41.06 -46.36 -36.87
N ALA A 481 -39.98 -46.47 -36.06
CA ALA A 481 -39.00 -47.54 -36.19
C ALA A 481 -39.58 -48.93 -35.92
N TYR A 482 -40.49 -49.05 -34.94
CA TYR A 482 -41.25 -50.31 -34.77
C TYR A 482 -42.09 -50.69 -35.95
N LEU A 483 -42.77 -49.69 -36.56
CA LEU A 483 -43.61 -49.91 -37.77
C LEU A 483 -42.74 -50.35 -38.94
N ASP A 484 -41.67 -49.62 -39.24
CA ASP A 484 -40.76 -49.91 -40.35
C ASP A 484 -40.04 -51.28 -40.17
N ALA A 485 -39.81 -51.72 -38.96
CA ALA A 485 -39.23 -53.03 -38.65
C ALA A 485 -40.28 -54.16 -38.65
N GLY A 486 -41.51 -53.85 -38.96
CA GLY A 486 -42.61 -54.87 -38.97
C GLY A 486 -43.08 -55.40 -37.61
N LYS A 487 -42.70 -54.69 -36.51
CA LYS A 487 -43.02 -55.04 -35.13
C LYS A 487 -44.25 -54.23 -34.64
N THR A 488 -45.39 -54.47 -35.23
CA THR A 488 -46.64 -53.67 -35.03
C THR A 488 -47.14 -53.67 -33.57
N ASP A 489 -46.79 -54.69 -32.75
CA ASP A 489 -47.24 -54.80 -31.37
C ASP A 489 -46.44 -53.85 -30.43
N GLY A 490 -45.33 -53.23 -30.91
CA GLY A 490 -44.53 -52.29 -30.19
C GLY A 490 -44.67 -50.83 -30.59
N ALA A 491 -45.44 -50.55 -31.67
CA ALA A 491 -45.60 -49.23 -32.30
C ALA A 491 -46.64 -48.30 -31.57
#